data_08f89dc8499b4ed42f0179e21fcee864
#
_entry.id   08f89dc8499b4ed42f0179e21fcee864
#
_cell.length_a   1.000
_cell.length_b   1.000
_cell.length_c   1.000
_cell.angle_alpha   90.00
_cell.angle_beta   90.00
_cell.angle_gamma   90.00
#
_symmetry.space_group_name_H-M   'P 1'
#
loop_
_entity.id
_entity.type
_entity.pdbx_description
1 polymer ?
#
loop_
_entity_poly.entity_id
_entity_poly.type
_entity_poly.pdbx_seq_one_letter_code
_entity_poly.pdbx_strand_id
1 'polypeptide(L)'
;MDNSHLIEPMKKILFLALLLAPLGAMAQNNNVQKYVRNVLQKDSLFQNAIVSIYAEDAKGKCVAQWNPDLPMLTASTMKTITTGSALQLLGKDFRFETKIGYSGEIVDSVLNGNIHIIGGGDPTLGSDAPLAYPIEDIFAEWKKAIDDLGIKVINGSIIADDTYLTDEMIPDSWTWGNIPETYGCGASGLCFVENTQQFFLAPGDS
;
A
#
# COMPACT_ATOMS: atom_id res chain seq x y z
N MET A 1 -16.23 -67.59 -32.54
CA MET A 1 -14.95 -66.88 -32.79
C MET A 1 -14.65 -66.02 -31.61
N ASP A 2 -13.66 -66.43 -30.83
CA ASP A 2 -13.30 -65.77 -29.56
C ASP A 2 -12.37 -64.57 -29.90
N ASN A 3 -12.86 -63.36 -29.64
CA ASN A 3 -12.14 -62.10 -29.87
C ASN A 3 -11.26 -61.66 -28.68
N SER A 4 -11.02 -62.55 -27.70
CA SER A 4 -10.27 -62.22 -26.48
C SER A 4 -8.81 -61.83 -26.71
N HIS A 5 -8.19 -62.30 -27.82
CA HIS A 5 -6.79 -62.05 -28.17
C HIS A 5 -6.51 -60.64 -28.71
N LEU A 6 -7.55 -59.87 -29.14
CA LEU A 6 -7.38 -58.51 -29.66
C LEU A 6 -7.59 -57.43 -28.59
N ILE A 7 -8.24 -57.77 -27.47
CA ILE A 7 -8.60 -56.84 -26.40
C ILE A 7 -7.40 -56.53 -25.49
N GLU A 8 -6.52 -57.51 -25.26
CA GLU A 8 -5.34 -57.38 -24.39
C GLU A 8 -4.28 -56.36 -24.93
N PRO A 9 -3.88 -56.44 -26.20
CA PRO A 9 -2.94 -55.47 -26.76
C PRO A 9 -3.54 -54.04 -26.85
N MET A 10 -4.85 -53.92 -27.14
CA MET A 10 -5.52 -52.59 -27.17
C MET A 10 -5.56 -51.93 -25.80
N LYS A 11 -5.80 -52.66 -24.72
CA LYS A 11 -5.75 -52.14 -23.36
C LYS A 11 -4.35 -51.64 -22.98
N LYS A 12 -3.29 -52.36 -23.38
CA LYS A 12 -1.89 -51.94 -23.15
C LYS A 12 -1.51 -50.69 -23.94
N ILE A 13 -1.98 -50.57 -25.19
CA ILE A 13 -1.77 -49.37 -26.02
C ILE A 13 -2.54 -48.17 -25.45
N LEU A 14 -3.79 -48.37 -24.98
CA LEU A 14 -4.59 -47.30 -24.36
C LEU A 14 -3.98 -46.82 -23.03
N PHE A 15 -3.43 -47.77 -22.24
CA PHE A 15 -2.76 -47.42 -20.98
C PHE A 15 -1.44 -46.69 -21.23
N LEU A 16 -0.69 -47.06 -22.25
CA LEU A 16 0.53 -46.36 -22.63
C LEU A 16 0.25 -44.96 -23.21
N ALA A 17 -0.85 -44.80 -23.97
CA ALA A 17 -1.30 -43.50 -24.48
C ALA A 17 -1.77 -42.56 -23.35
N LEU A 18 -2.43 -43.10 -22.30
CA LEU A 18 -2.83 -42.34 -21.10
C LEU A 18 -1.63 -41.92 -20.24
N LEU A 19 -0.54 -42.70 -20.22
CA LEU A 19 0.70 -42.36 -19.49
C LEU A 19 1.55 -41.32 -20.24
N LEU A 20 1.41 -41.20 -21.57
CA LEU A 20 2.13 -40.24 -22.40
C LEU A 20 1.37 -38.91 -22.58
N ALA A 21 0.05 -38.89 -22.30
CA ALA A 21 -0.78 -37.67 -22.42
C ALA A 21 -0.35 -36.50 -21.52
N PRO A 22 0.12 -36.71 -20.26
CA PRO A 22 0.60 -35.60 -19.46
C PRO A 22 1.95 -35.02 -19.87
N LEU A 23 2.77 -35.79 -20.61
CA LEU A 23 4.09 -35.33 -21.07
C LEU A 23 4.00 -34.32 -22.24
N GLY A 24 2.96 -34.37 -23.04
CA GLY A 24 2.71 -33.39 -24.13
C GLY A 24 2.14 -32.04 -23.64
N ALA A 25 1.45 -32.04 -22.50
CA ALA A 25 0.86 -30.81 -21.94
C ALA A 25 1.89 -29.90 -21.25
N MET A 26 3.08 -30.41 -20.90
CA MET A 26 4.17 -29.63 -20.30
C MET A 26 5.08 -28.92 -21.32
N ALA A 27 4.89 -29.13 -22.62
CA ALA A 27 5.76 -28.56 -23.66
C ALA A 27 5.43 -27.12 -24.07
N GLN A 28 4.42 -26.48 -23.46
CA GLN A 28 3.97 -25.16 -23.84
C GLN A 28 4.51 -24.10 -22.91
N ASN A 29 5.42 -23.33 -23.40
CA ASN A 29 6.10 -22.13 -22.91
C ASN A 29 7.52 -22.34 -22.33
N ASN A 30 8.28 -23.20 -22.96
CA ASN A 30 9.68 -23.45 -22.64
C ASN A 30 10.60 -22.21 -22.84
N ASN A 31 10.16 -21.19 -23.60
CA ASN A 31 11.02 -20.07 -23.97
C ASN A 31 11.23 -19.09 -22.79
N VAL A 32 10.17 -18.73 -22.07
CA VAL A 32 10.29 -17.79 -20.94
C VAL A 32 11.04 -18.45 -19.78
N GLN A 33 10.67 -19.68 -19.42
CA GLN A 33 11.37 -20.45 -18.39
C GLN A 33 12.85 -20.69 -18.74
N LYS A 34 13.14 -21.00 -20.03
CA LYS A 34 14.51 -21.19 -20.50
C LYS A 34 15.31 -19.88 -20.47
N TYR A 35 14.68 -18.77 -20.83
CA TYR A 35 15.29 -17.45 -20.75
C TYR A 35 15.65 -17.10 -19.30
N VAL A 36 14.69 -17.19 -18.36
CA VAL A 36 14.91 -16.94 -16.94
C VAL A 36 16.08 -17.77 -16.41
N ARG A 37 16.07 -19.08 -16.68
CA ARG A 37 17.15 -19.97 -16.25
C ARG A 37 18.49 -19.58 -16.84
N ASN A 38 18.54 -19.24 -18.13
CA ASN A 38 19.78 -18.86 -18.80
C ASN A 38 20.36 -17.57 -18.22
N VAL A 39 19.52 -16.55 -17.97
CA VAL A 39 19.96 -15.29 -17.36
C VAL A 39 20.51 -15.54 -15.96
N LEU A 40 19.76 -16.20 -15.11
CA LEU A 40 20.16 -16.42 -13.71
C LEU A 40 21.39 -17.32 -13.54
N GLN A 41 21.62 -18.26 -14.46
CA GLN A 41 22.77 -19.16 -14.40
C GLN A 41 24.03 -18.64 -15.07
N LYS A 42 23.90 -17.79 -16.10
CA LYS A 42 25.04 -17.35 -16.91
C LYS A 42 25.55 -15.97 -16.57
N ASP A 43 24.70 -15.11 -16.06
CA ASP A 43 25.11 -13.76 -15.67
C ASP A 43 25.72 -13.77 -14.27
N SER A 44 26.96 -13.30 -14.18
CA SER A 44 27.72 -13.26 -12.93
C SER A 44 27.09 -12.39 -11.86
N LEU A 45 26.25 -11.42 -12.23
CA LEU A 45 25.53 -10.58 -11.29
C LEU A 45 24.60 -11.40 -10.37
N PHE A 46 24.06 -12.50 -10.87
CA PHE A 46 23.12 -13.33 -10.13
C PHE A 46 23.77 -14.48 -9.33
N GLN A 47 25.08 -14.72 -9.47
CA GLN A 47 25.74 -15.86 -8.82
C GLN A 47 25.68 -15.79 -7.29
N ASN A 48 25.66 -14.58 -6.73
CA ASN A 48 25.58 -14.33 -5.27
C ASN A 48 24.27 -13.62 -4.87
N ALA A 49 23.33 -13.47 -5.79
CA ALA A 49 22.06 -12.83 -5.52
C ALA A 49 21.00 -13.83 -5.08
N ILE A 50 20.17 -13.42 -4.13
CA ILE A 50 18.96 -14.13 -3.78
C ILE A 50 17.87 -13.67 -4.74
N VAL A 51 17.33 -14.59 -5.55
CA VAL A 51 16.32 -14.28 -6.57
C VAL A 51 15.14 -15.22 -6.42
N SER A 52 13.93 -14.65 -6.42
CA SER A 52 12.67 -15.37 -6.50
C SER A 52 11.86 -14.82 -7.68
N ILE A 53 11.32 -15.68 -8.50
CA ILE A 53 10.48 -15.34 -9.64
C ILE A 53 9.31 -16.29 -9.71
N TYR A 54 8.11 -15.73 -9.88
CA TYR A 54 6.92 -16.46 -10.25
C TYR A 54 6.13 -15.63 -11.28
N ALA A 55 5.88 -16.18 -12.44
CA ALA A 55 5.19 -15.50 -13.52
C ALA A 55 4.06 -16.36 -14.09
N GLU A 56 2.91 -15.74 -14.25
CA GLU A 56 1.70 -16.34 -14.81
C GLU A 56 1.27 -15.63 -16.09
N ASP A 57 0.57 -16.35 -16.95
CA ASP A 57 -0.17 -15.76 -18.06
C ASP A 57 -1.53 -15.20 -17.58
N ALA A 58 -2.26 -14.55 -18.48
CA ALA A 58 -3.56 -13.97 -18.19
C ALA A 58 -4.64 -15.01 -17.75
N LYS A 59 -4.34 -16.30 -17.86
CA LYS A 59 -5.21 -17.40 -17.44
C LYS A 59 -4.80 -18.04 -16.12
N GLY A 60 -3.80 -17.46 -15.44
CA GLY A 60 -3.28 -17.97 -14.18
C GLY A 60 -2.36 -19.20 -14.34
N LYS A 61 -1.88 -19.48 -15.55
CA LYS A 61 -0.94 -20.58 -15.79
C LYS A 61 0.49 -20.09 -15.57
N CYS A 62 1.25 -20.77 -14.71
CA CYS A 62 2.68 -20.48 -14.53
C CYS A 62 3.44 -20.65 -15.84
N VAL A 63 4.15 -19.62 -16.27
CA VAL A 63 4.98 -19.58 -17.48
C VAL A 63 6.47 -19.56 -17.16
N ALA A 64 6.85 -19.11 -15.98
CA ALA A 64 8.22 -19.19 -15.48
C ALA A 64 8.25 -19.13 -13.94
N GLN A 65 9.20 -19.85 -13.35
CA GLN A 65 9.45 -19.80 -11.92
C GLN A 65 10.92 -20.06 -11.59
N TRP A 66 11.36 -19.45 -10.50
CA TRP A 66 12.68 -19.66 -9.91
C TRP A 66 12.57 -19.37 -8.41
N ASN A 67 12.82 -20.36 -7.57
CA ASN A 67 12.64 -20.27 -6.11
C ASN A 67 11.31 -19.57 -5.70
N PRO A 68 10.14 -20.01 -6.21
CA PRO A 68 8.88 -19.27 -6.05
C PRO A 68 8.43 -19.19 -4.58
N ASP A 69 8.82 -20.16 -3.76
CA ASP A 69 8.44 -20.24 -2.34
C ASP A 69 9.43 -19.56 -1.40
N LEU A 70 10.46 -18.91 -1.96
CA LEU A 70 11.42 -18.18 -1.15
C LEU A 70 10.81 -16.87 -0.63
N PRO A 71 10.69 -16.69 0.71
CA PRO A 71 10.18 -15.45 1.26
C PRO A 71 11.12 -14.29 0.98
N MET A 72 10.58 -13.23 0.39
CA MET A 72 11.29 -12.02 0.01
C MET A 72 10.62 -10.80 0.62
N LEU A 73 11.42 -9.76 0.89
CA LEU A 73 10.88 -8.46 1.27
C LEU A 73 10.10 -7.86 0.09
N THR A 74 8.85 -7.54 0.34
CA THR A 74 7.93 -7.02 -0.68
C THR A 74 8.25 -5.59 -1.09
N ALA A 75 8.87 -4.82 -0.21
CA ALA A 75 9.06 -3.38 -0.39
C ALA A 75 7.76 -2.72 -0.92
N SER A 76 7.85 -1.78 -1.84
CA SER A 76 6.68 -1.07 -2.38
C SER A 76 5.69 -1.93 -3.17
N THR A 77 6.01 -3.16 -3.51
CA THR A 77 5.03 -4.06 -4.14
C THR A 77 3.88 -4.42 -3.20
N MET A 78 4.09 -4.33 -1.88
CA MET A 78 3.01 -4.45 -0.88
C MET A 78 1.88 -3.45 -1.11
N LYS A 79 2.16 -2.26 -1.66
CA LYS A 79 1.14 -1.25 -1.96
C LYS A 79 0.06 -1.76 -2.92
N THR A 80 0.39 -2.66 -3.83
CA THR A 80 -0.59 -3.28 -4.74
C THR A 80 -1.63 -4.10 -3.96
N ILE A 81 -1.18 -4.85 -2.95
CA ILE A 81 -2.07 -5.64 -2.09
C ILE A 81 -2.90 -4.70 -1.20
N THR A 82 -2.24 -3.74 -0.55
CA THR A 82 -2.90 -2.78 0.35
C THR A 82 -3.98 -1.98 -0.37
N THR A 83 -3.66 -1.40 -1.53
CA THR A 83 -4.62 -0.59 -2.30
C THR A 83 -5.74 -1.43 -2.91
N GLY A 84 -5.42 -2.62 -3.41
CA GLY A 84 -6.43 -3.56 -3.91
C GLY A 84 -7.40 -4.00 -2.82
N SER A 85 -6.89 -4.33 -1.64
CA SER A 85 -7.71 -4.70 -0.47
C SER A 85 -8.56 -3.51 0.01
N ALA A 86 -7.98 -2.31 0.08
CA ALA A 86 -8.70 -1.11 0.46
C ALA A 86 -9.86 -0.84 -0.51
N LEU A 87 -9.62 -0.90 -1.82
CA LEU A 87 -10.65 -0.73 -2.82
C LEU A 87 -11.78 -1.77 -2.70
N GLN A 88 -11.44 -3.01 -2.40
CA GLN A 88 -12.42 -4.09 -2.25
C GLN A 88 -13.23 -3.96 -0.95
N LEU A 89 -12.62 -3.58 0.15
CA LEU A 89 -13.25 -3.53 1.47
C LEU A 89 -14.01 -2.23 1.72
N LEU A 90 -13.44 -1.09 1.30
CA LEU A 90 -13.99 0.23 1.55
C LEU A 90 -14.81 0.76 0.36
N GLY A 91 -14.56 0.25 -0.83
CA GLY A 91 -15.20 0.72 -2.06
C GLY A 91 -14.53 1.96 -2.65
N LYS A 92 -14.88 2.26 -3.92
CA LYS A 92 -14.30 3.37 -4.68
C LYS A 92 -14.73 4.76 -4.22
N ASP A 93 -15.81 4.84 -3.46
CA ASP A 93 -16.41 6.10 -3.02
C ASP A 93 -16.00 6.45 -1.57
N PHE A 94 -15.17 5.63 -0.94
CA PHE A 94 -14.63 5.93 0.39
C PHE A 94 -13.84 7.25 0.36
N ARG A 95 -14.01 8.05 1.41
CA ARG A 95 -13.28 9.31 1.64
C ARG A 95 -12.80 9.36 3.08
N PHE A 96 -11.59 9.86 3.26
CA PHE A 96 -11.12 10.26 4.57
C PHE A 96 -11.84 11.56 5.00
N GLU A 97 -12.07 11.73 6.30
CA GLU A 97 -12.75 12.91 6.82
C GLU A 97 -11.96 13.48 8.00
N THR A 98 -11.42 14.69 7.85
CA THR A 98 -10.92 15.47 8.97
C THR A 98 -12.01 16.45 9.39
N LYS A 99 -12.35 16.48 10.68
CA LYS A 99 -13.44 17.28 11.22
C LYS A 99 -12.91 18.40 12.07
N ILE A 100 -13.52 19.58 11.94
CA ILE A 100 -13.32 20.69 12.86
C ILE A 100 -14.59 20.89 13.69
N GLY A 101 -14.44 21.10 14.98
CA GLY A 101 -15.54 21.33 15.91
C GLY A 101 -15.12 22.23 17.07
N TYR A 102 -16.06 22.51 17.95
CA TYR A 102 -15.75 23.27 19.18
C TYR A 102 -16.47 22.67 20.41
N SER A 103 -15.96 23.00 21.57
CA SER A 103 -16.60 22.74 22.87
C SER A 103 -16.62 24.01 23.70
N GLY A 104 -17.59 24.14 24.58
CA GLY A 104 -17.79 25.34 25.40
C GLY A 104 -18.94 26.22 24.91
N GLU A 105 -18.94 27.48 25.28
CA GLU A 105 -20.03 28.45 25.01
C GLU A 105 -19.53 29.62 24.18
N ILE A 106 -20.36 30.08 23.24
CA ILE A 106 -20.12 31.28 22.44
C ILE A 106 -20.96 32.41 23.03
N VAL A 107 -20.29 33.43 23.59
CA VAL A 107 -20.92 34.63 24.16
C VAL A 107 -20.26 35.85 23.52
N ASP A 108 -21.05 36.76 22.97
CA ASP A 108 -20.58 38.02 22.36
C ASP A 108 -19.42 37.82 21.35
N SER A 109 -19.53 36.79 20.53
CA SER A 109 -18.50 36.39 19.53
C SER A 109 -17.20 35.86 20.15
N VAL A 110 -17.18 35.54 21.43
CA VAL A 110 -16.07 34.90 22.13
C VAL A 110 -16.45 33.45 22.43
N LEU A 111 -15.65 32.51 21.90
CA LEU A 111 -15.73 31.12 22.32
C LEU A 111 -14.96 30.95 23.65
N ASN A 112 -15.65 30.72 24.73
CA ASN A 112 -15.07 30.27 26.00
C ASN A 112 -15.01 28.74 26.01
N GLY A 113 -13.96 28.22 25.39
CA GLY A 113 -13.84 26.79 25.13
C GLY A 113 -12.78 26.48 24.06
N ASN A 114 -12.80 25.27 23.53
CA ASN A 114 -11.74 24.78 22.67
C ASN A 114 -12.23 24.56 21.23
N ILE A 115 -11.31 24.71 20.28
CA ILE A 115 -11.46 24.16 18.93
C ILE A 115 -10.85 22.75 18.90
N HIS A 116 -11.55 21.82 18.27
CA HIS A 116 -11.10 20.45 18.09
C HIS A 116 -10.85 20.19 16.60
N ILE A 117 -9.69 19.63 16.27
CA ILE A 117 -9.36 19.10 14.94
C ILE A 117 -9.28 17.59 15.10
N ILE A 118 -10.25 16.88 14.56
CA ILE A 118 -10.39 15.43 14.72
C ILE A 118 -9.95 14.77 13.42
N GLY A 119 -8.84 14.04 13.46
CA GLY A 119 -8.29 13.33 12.33
C GLY A 119 -9.08 12.09 11.98
N GLY A 120 -9.16 11.76 10.70
CA GLY A 120 -9.77 10.55 10.18
C GLY A 120 -8.80 9.68 9.38
N GLY A 121 -7.49 9.83 9.65
CA GLY A 121 -6.45 9.03 8.98
C GLY A 121 -6.13 9.48 7.55
N ASP A 122 -6.49 10.71 7.17
CA ASP A 122 -6.19 11.25 5.84
C ASP A 122 -4.68 11.52 5.68
N PRO A 123 -3.97 10.76 4.83
CA PRO A 123 -2.55 10.98 4.63
C PRO A 123 -2.24 12.18 3.73
N THR A 124 -3.25 12.80 3.11
CA THR A 124 -3.08 13.86 2.12
C THR A 124 -3.35 15.27 2.68
N LEU A 125 -3.74 15.38 3.95
CA LEU A 125 -4.07 16.67 4.57
C LEU A 125 -2.85 17.60 4.58
N GLY A 126 -2.90 18.66 3.77
CA GLY A 126 -1.80 19.61 3.61
C GLY A 126 -0.58 19.09 2.87
N SER A 127 -0.70 17.94 2.18
CA SER A 127 0.35 17.38 1.34
C SER A 127 0.51 18.16 0.04
N ASP A 128 1.72 18.19 -0.51
CA ASP A 128 2.01 18.72 -1.85
C ASP A 128 1.67 17.73 -2.98
N ALA A 129 1.03 16.60 -2.67
CA ALA A 129 0.66 15.59 -3.67
C ALA A 129 -0.35 16.16 -4.68
N PRO A 130 -0.29 15.76 -5.97
CA PRO A 130 -1.10 16.39 -7.03
C PRO A 130 -2.62 16.30 -6.85
N LEU A 131 -3.12 15.40 -6.02
CA LEU A 131 -4.55 15.22 -5.74
C LEU A 131 -4.93 15.65 -4.32
N ALA A 132 -3.98 16.17 -3.54
CA ALA A 132 -4.24 16.72 -2.22
C ALA A 132 -4.86 18.12 -2.31
N TYR A 133 -5.62 18.49 -1.28
CA TYR A 133 -6.09 19.85 -1.12
C TYR A 133 -4.92 20.76 -0.69
N PRO A 134 -4.74 21.91 -1.34
CA PRO A 134 -3.76 22.90 -0.90
C PRO A 134 -3.97 23.30 0.56
N ILE A 135 -2.90 23.46 1.30
CA ILE A 135 -2.96 23.80 2.73
C ILE A 135 -3.70 25.11 3.00
N GLU A 136 -3.54 26.08 2.10
CA GLU A 136 -4.20 27.38 2.17
C GLU A 136 -5.73 27.23 2.06
N ASP A 137 -6.21 26.34 1.21
CA ASP A 137 -7.63 26.09 1.01
C ASP A 137 -8.23 25.41 2.24
N ILE A 138 -7.50 24.46 2.85
CA ILE A 138 -7.91 23.80 4.10
C ILE A 138 -8.06 24.84 5.21
N PHE A 139 -7.08 25.71 5.40
CA PHE A 139 -7.15 26.74 6.42
C PHE A 139 -8.23 27.78 6.14
N ALA A 140 -8.46 28.13 4.87
CA ALA A 140 -9.54 29.03 4.50
C ALA A 140 -10.92 28.42 4.81
N GLU A 141 -11.13 27.14 4.54
CA GLU A 141 -12.36 26.42 4.89
C GLU A 141 -12.58 26.34 6.40
N TRP A 142 -11.54 26.00 7.17
CA TRP A 142 -11.62 25.90 8.62
C TRP A 142 -11.89 27.28 9.24
N LYS A 143 -11.19 28.31 8.76
CA LYS A 143 -11.44 29.68 9.21
C LYS A 143 -12.87 30.11 8.91
N LYS A 144 -13.35 29.83 7.67
CA LYS A 144 -14.73 30.13 7.30
C LYS A 144 -15.73 29.43 8.22
N ALA A 145 -15.53 28.17 8.56
CA ALA A 145 -16.41 27.42 9.45
C ALA A 145 -16.48 28.08 10.85
N ILE A 146 -15.36 28.58 11.37
CA ILE A 146 -15.30 29.32 12.62
C ILE A 146 -16.00 30.69 12.53
N ASP A 147 -15.76 31.41 11.43
CA ASP A 147 -16.38 32.72 11.18
C ASP A 147 -17.90 32.60 11.02
N ASP A 148 -18.38 31.55 10.34
CA ASP A 148 -19.83 31.29 10.14
C ASP A 148 -20.58 31.05 11.47
N LEU A 149 -19.88 30.60 12.52
CA LEU A 149 -20.41 30.49 13.89
C LEU A 149 -20.39 31.84 14.63
N GLY A 150 -19.88 32.91 14.01
CA GLY A 150 -19.75 34.21 14.62
C GLY A 150 -18.60 34.33 15.62
N ILE A 151 -17.69 33.38 15.68
CA ILE A 151 -16.55 33.38 16.61
C ILE A 151 -15.48 34.33 16.08
N LYS A 152 -15.11 35.32 16.88
CA LYS A 152 -14.02 36.26 16.57
C LYS A 152 -12.83 36.10 17.50
N VAL A 153 -13.07 35.58 18.69
CA VAL A 153 -12.05 35.35 19.73
C VAL A 153 -12.24 33.95 20.29
N ILE A 154 -11.15 33.25 20.47
CA ILE A 154 -11.12 31.95 21.17
C ILE A 154 -10.38 32.13 22.48
N ASN A 155 -11.09 31.94 23.58
CA ASN A 155 -10.55 31.90 24.93
C ASN A 155 -10.42 30.44 25.37
N GLY A 156 -9.38 29.77 24.86
CA GLY A 156 -9.15 28.34 25.08
C GLY A 156 -8.01 27.83 24.24
N SER A 157 -8.06 26.54 23.89
CA SER A 157 -7.00 25.84 23.20
C SER A 157 -7.48 25.26 21.85
N ILE A 158 -6.52 24.94 20.97
CA ILE A 158 -6.74 24.05 19.83
C ILE A 158 -6.31 22.66 20.28
N ILE A 159 -7.21 21.69 20.15
CA ILE A 159 -7.01 20.30 20.51
C ILE A 159 -6.94 19.49 19.21
N ALA A 160 -5.79 18.89 18.95
CA ALA A 160 -5.62 17.94 17.88
C ALA A 160 -5.92 16.51 18.40
N ASP A 161 -6.84 15.82 17.75
CA ASP A 161 -7.24 14.46 18.09
C ASP A 161 -6.80 13.52 16.97
N ASP A 162 -5.86 12.64 17.28
CA ASP A 162 -5.29 11.64 16.38
C ASP A 162 -5.70 10.20 16.75
N THR A 163 -6.64 10.04 17.65
CA THR A 163 -7.05 8.74 18.21
C THR A 163 -7.77 7.80 17.22
N TYR A 164 -7.96 8.24 15.96
CA TYR A 164 -8.58 7.42 14.93
C TYR A 164 -7.77 6.16 14.60
N LEU A 165 -6.44 6.24 14.67
CA LEU A 165 -5.54 5.10 14.55
C LEU A 165 -4.95 4.73 15.92
N THR A 166 -4.29 3.57 15.98
CA THR A 166 -3.59 3.14 17.19
C THR A 166 -2.33 3.99 17.41
N ASP A 167 -1.80 3.98 18.65
CA ASP A 167 -0.60 4.73 19.04
C ASP A 167 0.70 4.20 18.37
N GLU A 168 0.64 3.06 17.67
CA GLU A 168 1.78 2.49 16.96
C GLU A 168 1.97 3.18 15.61
N MET A 169 2.62 4.34 15.64
CA MET A 169 2.90 5.11 14.42
C MET A 169 3.93 4.46 13.51
N ILE A 170 4.92 3.76 14.08
CA ILE A 170 6.05 3.15 13.37
C ILE A 170 6.10 1.68 13.75
N PRO A 171 5.89 0.75 12.78
CA PRO A 171 5.97 -0.69 13.06
C PRO A 171 7.37 -1.12 13.52
N ASP A 172 7.44 -2.05 14.46
CA ASP A 172 8.70 -2.63 14.98
C ASP A 172 9.62 -3.21 13.89
N SER A 173 9.04 -3.59 12.76
CA SER A 173 9.78 -4.16 11.61
C SER A 173 10.56 -3.12 10.80
N TRP A 174 10.35 -1.83 11.03
CA TRP A 174 11.07 -0.78 10.31
C TRP A 174 12.50 -0.63 10.86
N THR A 175 13.44 -0.38 9.96
CA THR A 175 14.84 -0.16 10.34
C THR A 175 15.08 1.33 10.63
N TRP A 176 16.09 1.62 11.47
CA TRP A 176 16.51 2.99 11.77
C TRP A 176 16.82 3.82 10.53
N GLY A 177 17.32 3.19 9.46
CA GLY A 177 17.61 3.85 8.20
C GLY A 177 16.39 4.39 7.46
N ASN A 178 15.19 3.91 7.80
CA ASN A 178 13.93 4.38 7.17
C ASN A 178 13.35 5.62 7.87
N ILE A 179 13.65 5.81 9.17
CA ILE A 179 13.05 6.87 9.99
C ILE A 179 13.32 8.30 9.45
N PRO A 180 14.54 8.66 9.01
CA PRO A 180 14.81 10.00 8.50
C PRO A 180 14.30 10.24 7.07
N GLU A 181 13.78 9.23 6.41
CA GLU A 181 13.27 9.33 5.04
C GLU A 181 11.81 9.77 5.06
N THR A 182 11.39 10.52 4.04
CA THR A 182 9.99 10.99 3.93
C THR A 182 8.98 9.84 3.91
N TYR A 183 9.34 8.69 3.31
CA TYR A 183 8.51 7.49 3.32
C TYR A 183 8.50 6.76 4.67
N GLY A 184 9.38 7.11 5.60
CA GLY A 184 9.48 6.56 6.94
C GLY A 184 8.72 7.33 8.00
N CYS A 185 8.00 8.39 7.62
CA CYS A 185 7.14 9.12 8.54
C CYS A 185 6.02 8.23 9.05
N GLY A 186 5.79 8.24 10.35
CA GLY A 186 4.76 7.42 10.99
C GLY A 186 3.35 7.81 10.55
N ALA A 187 2.44 6.83 10.54
CA ALA A 187 1.02 7.08 10.33
C ALA A 187 0.33 7.44 11.64
N SER A 188 -0.57 8.42 11.61
CA SER A 188 -1.35 8.85 12.75
C SER A 188 -2.79 9.12 12.31
N GLY A 189 -3.72 9.15 13.25
CA GLY A 189 -5.12 9.52 12.99
C GLY A 189 -5.25 10.94 12.42
N LEU A 190 -4.36 11.85 12.81
CA LEU A 190 -4.25 13.19 12.26
C LEU A 190 -2.85 13.39 11.66
N CYS A 191 -2.69 13.01 10.40
CA CYS A 191 -1.50 13.35 9.62
C CYS A 191 -1.64 14.76 9.06
N PHE A 192 -0.57 15.54 9.07
CA PHE A 192 -0.54 16.87 8.49
C PHE A 192 0.82 17.10 7.82
N VAL A 193 0.80 17.62 6.58
CA VAL A 193 2.03 17.81 5.76
C VAL A 193 2.86 16.52 5.76
N GLU A 194 2.20 15.37 5.56
CA GLU A 194 2.83 14.04 5.52
C GLU A 194 3.63 13.69 6.79
N ASN A 195 3.29 14.28 7.95
CA ASN A 195 4.04 14.20 9.21
C ASN A 195 5.52 14.59 9.06
N THR A 196 5.82 15.48 8.13
CA THR A 196 7.16 16.03 7.90
C THR A 196 7.26 17.45 8.45
N GLN A 197 8.46 17.84 8.85
CA GLN A 197 8.76 19.22 9.22
C GLN A 197 10.00 19.69 8.45
N GLN A 198 9.85 20.83 7.78
CA GLN A 198 10.96 21.48 7.09
C GLN A 198 11.63 22.49 8.02
N PHE A 199 12.96 22.44 8.08
CA PHE A 199 13.78 23.39 8.81
C PHE A 199 14.61 24.20 7.80
N PHE A 200 14.56 25.51 7.92
CA PHE A 200 15.40 26.42 7.15
C PHE A 200 16.50 26.95 8.07
N LEU A 201 17.75 26.67 7.71
CA LEU A 201 18.90 27.18 8.42
C LEU A 201 19.47 28.36 7.66
N ALA A 202 19.60 29.51 8.32
CA ALA A 202 20.31 30.67 7.80
C ALA A 202 21.47 31.03 8.74
N PRO A 203 22.58 31.56 8.23
CA PRO A 203 23.63 32.14 9.08
C PRO A 203 23.00 33.22 9.95
N GLY A 204 23.25 33.16 11.27
CA GLY A 204 22.89 34.25 12.17
C GLY A 204 23.74 35.47 11.90
N ASP A 205 23.18 36.64 12.11
CA ASP A 205 23.96 37.88 12.15
C ASP A 205 24.93 37.75 13.35
N SER A 206 26.25 37.84 13.07
CA SER A 206 27.32 37.79 14.06
C SER A 206 27.47 39.09 14.80
#